data_ccda12ed5449509dadd482374aa51f0e
#
_entry.id   ccda12ed5449509dadd482374aa51f0e
#
_cell.length_a   1.000
_cell.length_b   1.000
_cell.length_c   1.000
_cell.angle_alpha   90.00
_cell.angle_beta   90.00
_cell.angle_gamma   90.00
#
_symmetry.space_group_name_H-M   'P 1'
#
loop_
_entity.id
_entity.type
_entity.pdbx_description
1 polymer ?
#
loop_
_entity_poly.entity_id
_entity_poly.type
_entity_poly.pdbx_seq_one_letter_code
_entity_poly.pdbx_strand_id
1 'polypeptide(L)'
;ALYPLELYVVAGRIDGLSAGVYHYLPDGHRLQAMHGGDLRERLARAALGQSWLADAPAVVVFAAVYERTARKYGERAARYVHIEAGHAGQNLFLQAGALKLDTVVVGAFDDEAVAALLQLPPDVHPLLLMPVGNR
;
A
#
# COMPACT_ATOMS: atom_id res chain seq x y z
N ALA A 1 19.11 -9.66 1.28
CA ALA A 1 17.67 -9.46 1.43
C ALA A 1 16.92 -9.95 0.19
N LEU A 2 15.64 -10.30 0.34
CA LEU A 2 14.81 -10.86 -0.74
C LEU A 2 13.78 -9.85 -1.27
N TYR A 3 13.52 -8.79 -0.53
CA TYR A 3 12.68 -7.65 -0.91
C TYR A 3 11.31 -8.08 -1.48
N PRO A 4 10.47 -8.77 -0.69
CA PRO A 4 9.17 -9.24 -1.18
C PRO A 4 8.14 -8.11 -1.30
N LEU A 5 8.34 -6.98 -0.63
CA LEU A 5 7.34 -5.91 -0.58
C LEU A 5 7.37 -5.03 -1.82
N GLU A 6 6.17 -4.67 -2.26
CA GLU A 6 5.91 -3.65 -3.26
C GLU A 6 5.04 -2.56 -2.64
N LEU A 7 5.35 -1.30 -2.90
CA LEU A 7 4.58 -0.18 -2.37
C LEU A 7 3.86 0.57 -3.49
N TYR A 8 2.60 0.88 -3.24
CA TYR A 8 1.78 1.71 -4.12
C TYR A 8 1.22 2.89 -3.35
N VAL A 9 0.94 3.97 -4.05
CA VAL A 9 0.28 5.15 -3.49
C VAL A 9 -1.01 5.40 -4.27
N VAL A 10 -2.13 5.40 -3.57
CA VAL A 10 -3.41 5.89 -4.10
C VAL A 10 -3.51 7.34 -3.69
N ALA A 11 -3.23 8.23 -4.63
CA ALA A 11 -3.20 9.68 -4.41
C ALA A 11 -4.54 10.30 -4.74
N GLY A 12 -4.99 11.22 -3.90
CA GLY A 12 -6.21 12.00 -4.15
C GLY A 12 -5.98 13.50 -4.02
N ARG A 13 -5.37 13.95 -2.93
CA ARG A 13 -5.13 15.36 -2.62
C ARG A 13 -3.70 15.58 -2.14
N ILE A 14 -2.76 15.46 -3.05
CA ILE A 14 -1.34 15.75 -2.80
C ILE A 14 -0.91 16.88 -3.72
N ASP A 15 -0.34 17.94 -3.13
CA ASP A 15 0.18 19.06 -3.91
C ASP A 15 1.29 18.58 -4.84
N GLY A 16 1.18 18.95 -6.12
CA GLY A 16 2.16 18.58 -7.15
C GLY A 16 2.06 17.15 -7.67
N LEU A 17 1.07 16.36 -7.23
CA LEU A 17 0.84 15.00 -7.71
C LEU A 17 -0.63 14.82 -8.11
N SER A 18 -0.88 14.48 -9.37
CA SER A 18 -2.25 14.23 -9.86
C SER A 18 -2.87 13.03 -9.16
N ALA A 19 -4.20 13.07 -8.96
CA ALA A 19 -4.92 11.91 -8.43
C ALA A 19 -4.71 10.69 -9.32
N GLY A 20 -4.40 9.56 -8.70
CA GLY A 20 -4.10 8.33 -9.42
C GLY A 20 -3.43 7.28 -8.55
N VAL A 21 -3.02 6.20 -9.20
CA VAL A 21 -2.25 5.12 -8.57
C VAL A 21 -0.81 5.17 -9.08
N TYR A 22 0.10 5.11 -8.13
CA TYR A 22 1.54 5.16 -8.37
C TYR A 22 2.23 3.96 -7.75
N HIS A 23 3.21 3.41 -8.45
CA HIS A 23 4.10 2.37 -7.94
C HIS A 23 5.40 3.02 -7.46
N TYR A 24 5.80 2.77 -6.22
CA TYR A 24 7.09 3.24 -5.72
C TYR A 24 8.20 2.34 -6.21
N LEU A 25 9.19 2.96 -6.85
CA LEU A 25 10.39 2.29 -7.34
C LEU A 25 11.57 2.70 -6.45
N PRO A 26 12.15 1.78 -5.65
CA PRO A 26 13.30 2.06 -4.80
C PRO A 26 14.52 2.51 -5.62
N ASP A 27 14.70 1.92 -6.80
CA ASP A 27 15.73 2.37 -7.73
C ASP A 27 15.41 3.77 -8.24
N GLY A 28 16.26 4.72 -7.86
CA GLY A 28 16.08 6.12 -8.16
C GLY A 28 15.07 6.85 -7.28
N HIS A 29 14.51 6.21 -6.24
CA HIS A 29 13.58 6.81 -5.27
C HIS A 29 12.47 7.61 -5.96
N ARG A 30 11.63 6.96 -6.74
CA ARG A 30 10.64 7.61 -7.61
C ARG A 30 9.28 6.93 -7.58
N LEU A 31 8.27 7.66 -7.99
CA LEU A 31 6.92 7.15 -8.22
C LEU A 31 6.70 7.00 -9.73
N GLN A 32 6.24 5.82 -10.13
CA GLN A 32 5.80 5.54 -11.49
C GLN A 32 4.27 5.60 -11.55
N ALA A 33 3.74 6.48 -12.40
CA ALA A 33 2.31 6.55 -12.63
C ALA A 33 1.81 5.24 -13.28
N MET A 34 0.81 4.63 -12.68
CA MET A 34 0.17 3.40 -13.17
C MET A 34 -1.10 3.72 -13.96
N HIS A 35 -2.04 4.41 -13.33
CA HIS A 35 -3.25 4.92 -13.98
C HIS A 35 -3.82 6.10 -13.18
N GLY A 36 -4.56 6.97 -13.89
CA GLY A 36 -5.10 8.20 -13.34
C GLY A 36 -6.48 8.04 -12.71
N GLY A 37 -6.93 9.13 -12.11
CA GLY A 37 -8.22 9.25 -11.45
C GLY A 37 -8.16 9.01 -9.94
N ASP A 38 -9.11 9.62 -9.23
CA ASP A 38 -9.22 9.47 -7.78
C ASP A 38 -9.97 8.16 -7.45
N LEU A 39 -9.25 7.18 -6.95
CA LEU A 39 -9.79 5.87 -6.61
C LEU A 39 -10.10 5.68 -5.11
N ARG A 40 -9.94 6.71 -4.27
CA ARG A 40 -10.07 6.56 -2.83
C ARG A 40 -11.44 6.08 -2.38
N GLU A 41 -12.54 6.58 -2.96
CA GLU A 41 -13.88 6.10 -2.64
C GLU A 41 -14.09 4.63 -3.02
N ARG A 42 -13.59 4.23 -4.19
CA ARG A 42 -13.67 2.85 -4.62
C ARG A 42 -12.82 1.94 -3.73
N LEU A 43 -11.65 2.43 -3.29
CA LEU A 43 -10.80 1.72 -2.34
C LEU A 43 -11.50 1.56 -0.98
N ALA A 44 -12.15 2.60 -0.47
CA ALA A 44 -12.93 2.53 0.76
C ALA A 44 -14.05 1.48 0.67
N ARG A 45 -14.75 1.39 -0.47
CA ARG A 45 -15.77 0.35 -0.69
C ARG A 45 -15.15 -1.06 -0.70
N ALA A 46 -14.02 -1.25 -1.37
CA ALA A 46 -13.29 -2.52 -1.38
C ALA A 46 -12.76 -2.89 0.03
N ALA A 47 -12.56 -1.89 0.88
CA ALA A 47 -12.14 -2.03 2.26
C ALA A 47 -13.35 -2.00 3.23
N LEU A 48 -14.42 -2.69 2.90
CA LEU A 48 -15.60 -2.91 3.75
C LEU A 48 -16.32 -1.60 4.15
N GLY A 49 -16.23 -0.56 3.33
CA GLY A 49 -16.88 0.73 3.59
C GLY A 49 -16.18 1.61 4.61
N GLN A 50 -14.90 1.41 4.84
CA GLN A 50 -14.10 2.23 5.77
C GLN A 50 -13.84 3.61 5.17
N SER A 51 -14.75 4.57 5.45
CA SER A 51 -14.83 5.88 4.79
C SER A 51 -13.58 6.75 4.97
N TRP A 52 -12.85 6.60 6.07
CA TRP A 52 -11.62 7.37 6.30
C TRP A 52 -10.54 7.13 5.24
N LEU A 53 -10.61 6.02 4.51
CA LEU A 53 -9.74 5.79 3.33
C LEU A 53 -10.06 6.77 2.19
N ALA A 54 -11.34 7.14 2.03
CA ALA A 54 -11.75 8.12 1.04
C ALA A 54 -11.41 9.55 1.47
N ASP A 55 -11.42 9.82 2.77
CA ASP A 55 -11.16 11.15 3.32
C ASP A 55 -9.66 11.51 3.35
N ALA A 56 -8.79 10.52 3.49
CA ALA A 56 -7.35 10.73 3.54
C ALA A 56 -6.81 11.31 2.22
N PRO A 57 -5.83 12.23 2.28
CA PRO A 57 -5.18 12.76 1.07
C PRO A 57 -4.54 11.70 0.20
N ALA A 58 -4.01 10.65 0.81
CA ALA A 58 -3.41 9.51 0.13
C ALA A 58 -3.54 8.23 0.97
N VAL A 59 -3.43 7.09 0.29
CA VAL A 59 -3.34 5.78 0.94
C VAL A 59 -2.09 5.07 0.42
N VAL A 60 -1.20 4.68 1.34
CA VAL A 60 -0.06 3.81 1.01
C VAL A 60 -0.52 2.36 1.08
N VAL A 61 -0.29 1.62 0.02
CA VAL A 61 -0.65 0.21 -0.09
C VAL A 61 0.63 -0.63 -0.02
N PHE A 62 0.69 -1.51 0.96
CA PHE A 62 1.75 -2.51 1.06
C PHE A 62 1.26 -3.79 0.40
N ALA A 63 1.99 -4.25 -0.59
CA ALA A 63 1.72 -5.50 -1.28
C ALA A 63 2.97 -6.38 -1.27
N ALA A 64 2.83 -7.64 -1.62
CA ALA A 64 3.96 -8.56 -1.61
C ALA A 64 3.95 -9.52 -2.79
N VAL A 65 5.17 -9.88 -3.21
CA VAL A 65 5.47 -10.98 -4.11
C VAL A 65 6.06 -12.11 -3.26
N TYR A 66 5.21 -13.03 -2.80
CA TYR A 66 5.61 -14.12 -1.90
C TYR A 66 6.70 -15.02 -2.49
N GLU A 67 6.66 -15.23 -3.79
CA GLU A 67 7.59 -16.10 -4.48
C GLU A 67 9.05 -15.68 -4.30
N ARG A 68 9.32 -14.39 -4.17
CA ARG A 68 10.69 -13.88 -3.92
C ARG A 68 11.30 -14.48 -2.66
N THR A 69 10.49 -14.65 -1.62
CA THR A 69 10.91 -15.23 -0.34
C THR A 69 10.79 -16.75 -0.34
N ALA A 70 9.77 -17.30 -1.03
CA ALA A 70 9.52 -18.72 -1.09
C ALA A 70 10.67 -19.51 -1.75
N ARG A 71 11.33 -18.92 -2.72
CA ARG A 71 12.52 -19.54 -3.37
C ARG A 71 13.60 -19.96 -2.37
N LYS A 72 13.72 -19.24 -1.26
CA LYS A 72 14.72 -19.54 -0.22
C LYS A 72 14.13 -20.27 0.98
N TYR A 73 12.91 -19.89 1.40
CA TYR A 73 12.35 -20.32 2.68
C TYR A 73 11.13 -21.24 2.55
N GLY A 74 10.71 -21.57 1.33
CA GLY A 74 9.58 -22.49 1.09
C GLY A 74 8.32 -22.05 1.85
N GLU A 75 7.71 -22.97 2.56
CA GLU A 75 6.46 -22.74 3.30
C GLU A 75 6.54 -21.68 4.39
N ARG A 76 7.72 -21.36 4.89
CA ARG A 76 7.90 -20.29 5.89
C ARG A 76 7.82 -18.89 5.29
N ALA A 77 7.86 -18.76 3.97
CA ALA A 77 7.89 -17.48 3.28
C ALA A 77 6.77 -16.54 3.70
N ALA A 78 5.53 -17.04 3.76
CA ALA A 78 4.37 -16.23 4.12
C ALA A 78 4.54 -15.56 5.50
N ARG A 79 5.02 -16.33 6.50
CA ARG A 79 5.31 -15.79 7.84
C ARG A 79 6.31 -14.65 7.79
N TYR A 80 7.41 -14.82 7.07
CA TYR A 80 8.47 -13.82 6.99
C TYR A 80 8.01 -12.57 6.24
N VAL A 81 7.25 -12.74 5.17
CA VAL A 81 6.66 -11.63 4.42
C VAL A 81 5.70 -10.81 5.31
N HIS A 82 4.84 -11.47 6.09
CA HIS A 82 3.89 -10.78 6.98
C HIS A 82 4.61 -10.04 8.11
N ILE A 83 5.65 -10.63 8.68
CA ILE A 83 6.49 -9.96 9.69
C ILE A 83 7.15 -8.72 9.09
N GLU A 84 7.72 -8.83 7.90
CA GLU A 84 8.36 -7.72 7.20
C GLU A 84 7.37 -6.60 6.87
N ALA A 85 6.17 -6.94 6.42
CA ALA A 85 5.11 -5.97 6.16
C ALA A 85 4.74 -5.19 7.44
N GLY A 86 4.64 -5.86 8.58
CA GLY A 86 4.41 -5.22 9.86
C GLY A 86 5.53 -4.26 10.27
N HIS A 87 6.79 -4.65 10.07
CA HIS A 87 7.94 -3.77 10.33
C HIS A 87 7.93 -2.53 9.42
N ALA A 88 7.65 -2.72 8.13
CA ALA A 88 7.56 -1.60 7.18
C ALA A 88 6.39 -0.66 7.52
N GLY A 89 5.25 -1.21 7.92
CA GLY A 89 4.11 -0.43 8.40
C GLY A 89 4.46 0.41 9.63
N GLN A 90 5.20 -0.16 10.59
CA GLN A 90 5.68 0.60 11.75
C GLN A 90 6.62 1.74 11.35
N ASN A 91 7.47 1.52 10.36
CA ASN A 91 8.33 2.60 9.84
C ASN A 91 7.50 3.74 9.24
N LEU A 92 6.39 3.42 8.57
CA LEU A 92 5.47 4.45 8.08
C LEU A 92 4.84 5.24 9.23
N PHE A 93 4.41 4.58 10.34
CA PHE A 93 3.92 5.27 11.53
C PHE A 93 4.95 6.27 12.08
N LEU A 94 6.19 5.83 12.24
CA LEU A 94 7.27 6.66 12.77
C LEU A 94 7.54 7.87 11.86
N GLN A 95 7.61 7.65 10.57
CA GLN A 95 7.86 8.72 9.60
C GLN A 95 6.68 9.68 9.50
N ALA A 96 5.44 9.18 9.48
CA ALA A 96 4.25 10.02 9.49
C ALA A 96 4.24 10.92 10.74
N GLY A 97 4.47 10.35 11.92
CA GLY A 97 4.56 11.11 13.17
C GLY A 97 5.66 12.17 13.15
N ALA A 98 6.83 11.86 12.60
CA ALA A 98 7.92 12.84 12.44
C ALA A 98 7.53 14.03 11.53
N LEU A 99 6.67 13.77 10.55
CA LEU A 99 6.10 14.78 9.63
C LEU A 99 4.84 15.45 10.16
N LYS A 100 4.41 15.13 11.38
CA LYS A 100 3.14 15.61 12.00
C LYS A 100 1.91 15.17 11.21
N LEU A 101 1.98 14.00 10.60
CA LEU A 101 0.87 13.33 9.93
C LEU A 101 0.42 12.13 10.76
N ASP A 102 -0.82 11.73 10.56
CA ASP A 102 -1.39 10.55 11.18
C ASP A 102 -1.60 9.43 10.14
N THR A 103 -1.61 8.20 10.62
CA THR A 103 -1.90 7.01 9.83
C THR A 103 -2.51 5.92 10.71
N VAL A 104 -3.14 4.96 10.08
CA VAL A 104 -3.66 3.76 10.74
C VAL A 104 -3.49 2.56 9.81
N VAL A 105 -3.30 1.37 10.37
CA VAL A 105 -3.25 0.14 9.59
C VAL A 105 -4.67 -0.37 9.33
N VAL A 106 -5.01 -0.57 8.07
CA VAL A 106 -6.23 -1.23 7.63
C VAL A 106 -5.84 -2.57 7.01
N GLY A 107 -6.18 -3.65 7.71
CA GLY A 107 -5.94 -5.03 7.25
C GLY A 107 -7.23 -5.73 6.78
N ALA A 108 -8.40 -5.16 7.07
CA ALA A 108 -9.69 -5.72 6.70
C ALA A 108 -10.19 -5.12 5.38
N PHE A 109 -10.02 -5.85 4.30
CA PHE A 109 -10.47 -5.48 2.95
C PHE A 109 -10.65 -6.73 2.09
N ASP A 110 -11.35 -6.59 0.99
CA ASP A 110 -11.44 -7.62 -0.04
C ASP A 110 -10.17 -7.59 -0.90
N ASP A 111 -9.32 -8.60 -0.74
CA ASP A 111 -8.01 -8.69 -1.40
C ASP A 111 -8.14 -8.64 -2.93
N GLU A 112 -9.10 -9.39 -3.49
CA GLU A 112 -9.31 -9.45 -4.94
C GLU A 112 -9.84 -8.12 -5.48
N ALA A 113 -10.76 -7.47 -4.76
CA ALA A 113 -11.30 -6.18 -5.15
C ALA A 113 -10.22 -5.08 -5.14
N VAL A 114 -9.36 -5.06 -4.11
CA VAL A 114 -8.24 -4.11 -4.04
C VAL A 114 -7.24 -4.37 -5.16
N ALA A 115 -6.85 -5.62 -5.37
CA ALA A 115 -5.90 -5.98 -6.44
C ALA A 115 -6.44 -5.59 -7.83
N ALA A 116 -7.72 -5.85 -8.10
CA ALA A 116 -8.36 -5.49 -9.36
C ALA A 116 -8.44 -3.96 -9.54
N LEU A 117 -8.83 -3.24 -8.48
CA LEU A 117 -8.94 -1.78 -8.51
C LEU A 117 -7.59 -1.11 -8.83
N LEU A 118 -6.51 -1.59 -8.23
CA LEU A 118 -5.16 -1.08 -8.43
C LEU A 118 -4.47 -1.70 -9.66
N GLN A 119 -5.12 -2.64 -10.34
CA GLN A 119 -4.56 -3.37 -11.47
C GLN A 119 -3.19 -4.00 -11.13
N LEU A 120 -3.11 -4.62 -9.96
CA LEU A 120 -1.88 -5.29 -9.53
C LEU A 120 -1.58 -6.49 -10.43
N PRO A 121 -0.28 -6.77 -10.70
CA PRO A 121 0.11 -8.02 -11.36
C PRO A 121 -0.40 -9.25 -10.58
N PRO A 122 -0.61 -10.41 -11.25
CA PRO A 122 -1.20 -11.60 -10.60
C PRO A 122 -0.41 -12.14 -9.40
N ASP A 123 0.90 -11.90 -9.37
CA ASP A 123 1.81 -12.34 -8.30
C ASP A 123 1.99 -11.30 -7.18
N VAL A 124 1.34 -10.14 -7.28
CA VAL A 124 1.40 -9.06 -6.29
C VAL A 124 0.12 -9.05 -5.46
N HIS A 125 0.24 -9.28 -4.16
CA HIS A 125 -0.89 -9.43 -3.24
C HIS A 125 -0.95 -8.29 -2.24
N PRO A 126 -2.08 -7.54 -2.13
CA PRO A 126 -2.21 -6.47 -1.14
C PRO A 126 -2.23 -7.04 0.28
N LEU A 127 -1.54 -6.40 1.20
CA LEU A 127 -1.45 -6.83 2.61
C LEU A 127 -1.99 -5.79 3.59
N LEU A 128 -1.66 -4.52 3.40
CA LEU A 128 -2.04 -3.42 4.28
C LEU A 128 -2.42 -2.19 3.46
N LEU A 129 -3.44 -1.47 3.92
CA LEU A 129 -3.76 -0.13 3.44
C LEU A 129 -3.49 0.84 4.58
N MET A 130 -2.71 1.88 4.34
CA MET A 130 -2.38 2.88 5.35
C MET A 130 -2.70 4.27 4.82
N PRO A 131 -3.89 4.82 5.17
CA PRO A 131 -4.22 6.21 4.86
C PRO A 131 -3.27 7.15 5.60
N VAL A 132 -2.84 8.21 4.95
CA VAL A 132 -1.92 9.22 5.50
C VAL A 132 -2.51 10.61 5.29
N GLY A 133 -2.53 11.40 6.35
CA GLY A 133 -3.03 12.78 6.29
C GLY A 133 -2.94 13.49 7.61
N ASN A 134 -3.43 14.72 7.64
CA ASN A 134 -3.62 15.46 8.88
C ASN A 134 -4.87 14.93 9.61
N ARG A 135 -4.87 15.06 10.93
CA ARG A 135 -6.07 14.83 11.76
C ARG A 135 -7.22 15.74 11.36
#